data_07bb6cecec5cd48aca69b395ef9c12f4
#
_entry.id   07bb6cecec5cd48aca69b395ef9c12f4
#
_cell.length_a   1.000
_cell.length_b   1.000
_cell.length_c   1.000
_cell.angle_alpha   90.00
_cell.angle_beta   90.00
_cell.angle_gamma   90.00
#
_symmetry.space_group_name_H-M   'P 1'
#
loop_
_entity.id
_entity.type
_entity.pdbx_description
1 polymer ?
#
loop_
_entity_poly.entity_id
_entity_poly.type
_entity_poly.pdbx_seq_one_letter_code
_entity_poly.pdbx_strand_id
1 'polypeptide(L)'
;WSAGKQFTQRIAYSTDGGETLHKIDKSVLPTVCKENRDPKVFWHEKSGAYIMTLWLEENDFGIFRSTDLLKWEQTDRLTFKEAWECPDLVCLKDEKGNETWMFWSADGFYFWGEFDGYQFQTDGVRHAAYINKIAYAAQTYSNTGNRVISVPWLRFPNRGRNYTGAM
;
A
#
# COMPACT_ATOMS: atom_id res chain seq x y z
N TRP A 1 10.96 1.48 -2.29
CA TRP A 1 11.12 0.14 -1.70
C TRP A 1 11.67 0.20 -0.28
N SER A 2 11.35 -0.79 0.53
CA SER A 2 11.97 -0.99 1.83
C SER A 2 13.36 -1.60 1.68
N ALA A 3 14.36 -1.07 2.36
CA ALA A 3 15.75 -1.48 2.18
C ALA A 3 16.27 -2.25 3.40
N GLY A 4 16.62 -3.53 3.14
CA GLY A 4 17.42 -4.36 4.02
C GLY A 4 16.93 -4.47 5.47
N LYS A 5 17.86 -4.80 6.37
CA LYS A 5 17.58 -4.98 7.80
C LYS A 5 17.23 -3.67 8.55
N GLN A 6 17.36 -2.54 7.90
CA GLN A 6 17.09 -1.22 8.51
C GLN A 6 15.67 -0.74 8.25
N PHE A 7 14.90 -1.42 7.41
CA PHE A 7 13.52 -1.05 7.06
C PHE A 7 13.34 0.43 6.66
N THR A 8 14.38 1.05 6.09
CA THR A 8 14.28 2.41 5.55
C THR A 8 13.59 2.40 4.20
N GLN A 9 12.83 3.44 3.88
CA GLN A 9 12.24 3.58 2.56
C GLN A 9 13.20 4.33 1.64
N ARG A 10 13.36 3.82 0.40
CA ARG A 10 14.28 4.35 -0.59
C ARG A 10 13.61 4.53 -1.94
N ILE A 11 14.19 5.35 -2.79
CA ILE A 11 13.69 5.66 -4.11
C ILE A 11 14.79 5.48 -5.16
N ALA A 12 14.39 5.09 -6.34
CA ALA A 12 15.21 5.14 -7.56
C ALA A 12 14.38 5.80 -8.66
N TYR A 13 15.04 6.36 -9.65
CA TYR A 13 14.41 6.95 -10.83
C TYR A 13 15.04 6.41 -12.12
N SER A 14 14.34 6.56 -13.21
CA SER A 14 14.78 6.24 -14.54
C SER A 14 14.56 7.44 -15.46
N THR A 15 15.43 7.62 -16.44
CA THR A 15 15.31 8.63 -17.51
C THR A 15 15.15 8.00 -18.89
N ASP A 16 15.09 6.68 -18.97
CA ASP A 16 15.07 5.89 -20.20
C ASP A 16 13.90 4.89 -20.26
N GLY A 17 12.78 5.23 -19.61
CA GLY A 17 11.58 4.39 -19.63
C GLY A 17 11.66 3.16 -18.74
N GLY A 18 12.61 3.09 -17.80
CA GLY A 18 12.76 2.00 -16.86
C GLY A 18 13.83 0.96 -17.24
N GLU A 19 14.57 1.18 -18.31
CA GLU A 19 15.67 0.29 -18.72
C GLU A 19 16.80 0.33 -17.70
N THR A 20 17.12 1.55 -17.19
CA THR A 20 18.11 1.71 -16.10
C THR A 20 17.48 2.39 -14.88
N LEU A 21 17.94 2.02 -13.69
CA LEU A 21 17.48 2.58 -12.42
C LEU A 21 18.63 3.24 -11.66
N HIS A 22 18.49 4.53 -11.41
CA HIS A 22 19.41 5.33 -10.61
C HIS A 22 18.91 5.39 -9.17
N LYS A 23 19.64 4.77 -8.24
CA LYS A 23 19.31 4.78 -6.81
C LYS A 23 19.73 6.10 -6.18
N ILE A 24 18.88 6.66 -5.35
CA ILE A 24 19.26 7.76 -4.47
C ILE A 24 19.91 7.17 -3.23
N ASP A 25 21.11 7.63 -2.88
CA ASP A 25 21.92 7.05 -1.79
C ASP A 25 21.30 7.23 -0.41
N LYS A 26 20.53 8.31 -0.22
CA LYS A 26 19.85 8.57 1.05
C LYS A 26 18.49 7.91 1.11
N SER A 27 18.10 7.45 2.30
CA SER A 27 16.71 7.06 2.54
C SER A 27 15.81 8.29 2.50
N VAL A 28 14.63 8.14 1.89
CA VAL A 28 13.61 9.19 1.85
C VAL A 28 12.73 9.15 3.10
N LEU A 29 12.59 7.98 3.73
CA LEU A 29 11.99 7.83 5.04
C LEU A 29 12.89 6.93 5.90
N PRO A 30 13.35 7.38 7.07
CA PRO A 30 14.10 6.53 7.99
C PRO A 30 13.19 5.43 8.57
N THR A 31 13.78 4.54 9.35
CA THR A 31 13.03 3.56 10.12
C THR A 31 12.08 4.28 11.09
N VAL A 32 10.80 4.00 10.96
CA VAL A 32 9.76 4.58 11.82
C VAL A 32 9.54 3.71 13.06
N CYS A 33 9.59 2.40 12.85
CA CYS A 33 9.46 1.39 13.89
C CYS A 33 10.26 0.15 13.49
N LYS A 34 10.22 -0.88 14.32
CA LYS A 34 11.11 -2.06 14.20
C LYS A 34 11.08 -2.74 12.83
N GLU A 35 9.93 -2.80 12.15
CA GLU A 35 9.74 -3.64 10.96
C GLU A 35 9.01 -2.96 9.81
N ASN A 36 8.87 -1.65 9.79
CA ASN A 36 8.07 -0.94 8.79
C ASN A 36 8.51 -1.25 7.35
N ARG A 37 7.56 -1.71 6.53
CA ARG A 37 7.78 -2.16 5.15
C ARG A 37 6.54 -2.05 4.28
N ASP A 38 6.65 -2.49 3.04
CA ASP A 38 5.58 -2.60 2.05
C ASP A 38 4.92 -1.26 1.72
N PRO A 39 5.71 -0.28 1.25
CA PRO A 39 5.16 1.03 0.90
C PRO A 39 4.32 0.94 -0.36
N LYS A 40 3.11 1.48 -0.33
CA LYS A 40 2.32 1.82 -1.51
C LYS A 40 2.27 3.33 -1.67
N VAL A 41 2.63 3.84 -2.84
CA VAL A 41 2.67 5.28 -3.13
C VAL A 41 1.74 5.61 -4.29
N PHE A 42 0.95 6.67 -4.14
CA PHE A 42 0.09 7.19 -5.20
C PHE A 42 0.00 8.72 -5.12
N TRP A 43 -0.40 9.35 -6.23
CA TRP A 43 -0.70 10.78 -6.26
C TRP A 43 -2.15 11.03 -5.85
N HIS A 44 -2.36 11.91 -4.89
CA HIS A 44 -3.68 12.34 -4.45
C HIS A 44 -4.01 13.71 -5.02
N GLU A 45 -4.80 13.73 -6.09
CA GLU A 45 -5.09 14.92 -6.89
C GLU A 45 -5.66 16.07 -6.07
N LYS A 46 -6.66 15.78 -5.23
CA LYS A 46 -7.35 16.80 -4.43
C LYS A 46 -6.44 17.53 -3.44
N SER A 47 -5.46 16.88 -2.87
CA SER A 47 -4.52 17.51 -1.93
C SER A 47 -3.19 17.93 -2.57
N GLY A 48 -2.97 17.62 -3.86
CA GLY A 48 -1.76 17.97 -4.58
C GLY A 48 -0.50 17.37 -3.96
N ALA A 49 -0.55 16.10 -3.55
CA ALA A 49 0.56 15.45 -2.88
C ALA A 49 0.63 13.95 -3.17
N TYR A 50 1.81 13.40 -3.01
CA TYR A 50 2.03 11.96 -2.94
C TYR A 50 1.66 11.45 -1.55
N ILE A 51 0.95 10.33 -1.53
CA ILE A 51 0.56 9.63 -0.33
C ILE A 51 1.27 8.28 -0.32
N MET A 52 1.80 7.89 0.83
CA MET A 52 2.37 6.57 1.04
C MET A 52 1.65 5.91 2.20
N THR A 53 1.05 4.74 1.97
CA THR A 53 0.67 3.84 3.04
C THR A 53 1.82 2.88 3.32
N LEU A 54 2.08 2.59 4.59
CA LEU A 54 3.20 1.78 5.03
C LEU A 54 2.74 0.89 6.19
N TRP A 55 3.00 -0.40 6.13
CA TRP A 55 2.85 -1.24 7.30
C TRP A 55 3.96 -0.90 8.31
N LEU A 56 3.57 -0.71 9.55
CA LEU A 56 4.50 -0.34 10.62
C LEU A 56 4.94 -1.57 11.40
N GLU A 57 4.07 -2.06 12.23
CA GLU A 57 4.28 -3.25 13.06
C GLU A 57 2.94 -3.81 13.51
N GLU A 58 2.84 -5.09 13.76
CA GLU A 58 1.60 -5.76 14.23
C GLU A 58 0.39 -5.40 13.36
N ASN A 59 -0.58 -4.70 13.90
CA ASN A 59 -1.80 -4.27 13.21
C ASN A 59 -1.80 -2.77 12.85
N ASP A 60 -0.64 -2.13 12.93
CA ASP A 60 -0.50 -0.70 12.73
C ASP A 60 0.01 -0.36 11.33
N PHE A 61 -0.59 0.67 10.77
CA PHE A 61 -0.25 1.24 9.48
C PHE A 61 -0.06 2.75 9.58
N GLY A 62 0.86 3.29 8.80
CA GLY A 62 1.09 4.72 8.69
C GLY A 62 0.61 5.27 7.35
N ILE A 63 0.08 6.49 7.38
CA ILE A 63 -0.12 7.30 6.19
C ILE A 63 0.89 8.43 6.24
N PHE A 64 1.62 8.58 5.14
CA PHE A 64 2.65 9.60 4.97
C PHE A 64 2.35 10.44 3.75
N ARG A 65 2.71 11.71 3.81
CA ARG A 65 2.49 12.70 2.77
C ARG A 65 3.81 13.32 2.32
N SER A 66 3.94 13.60 1.02
CA SER A 66 5.09 14.26 0.43
C SER A 66 4.67 15.10 -0.79
N THR A 67 5.32 16.22 -1.01
CA THR A 67 5.16 17.03 -2.23
C THR A 67 6.28 16.82 -3.25
N ASP A 68 7.36 16.12 -2.85
CA ASP A 68 8.58 15.98 -3.65
C ASP A 68 9.12 14.55 -3.74
N LEU A 69 8.44 13.56 -3.10
CA LEU A 69 8.87 12.17 -2.94
C LEU A 69 10.14 11.97 -2.09
N LEU A 70 10.79 13.03 -1.67
CA LEU A 70 12.07 13.00 -0.96
C LEU A 70 11.91 13.22 0.55
N LYS A 71 10.89 14.00 0.93
CA LYS A 71 10.57 14.31 2.33
C LYS A 71 9.16 13.84 2.62
N TRP A 72 9.01 13.05 3.66
CA TRP A 72 7.74 12.45 4.04
C TRP A 72 7.38 12.84 5.47
N GLU A 73 6.15 13.23 5.67
CA GLU A 73 5.55 13.53 6.97
C GLU A 73 4.48 12.48 7.27
N GLN A 74 4.51 11.91 8.45
CA GLN A 74 3.43 11.03 8.89
C GLN A 74 2.21 11.88 9.27
N THR A 75 1.10 11.65 8.59
CA THR A 75 -0.15 12.40 8.80
C THR A 75 -1.19 11.60 9.55
N ASP A 76 -1.09 10.26 9.51
CA ASP A 76 -2.03 9.37 10.21
C ASP A 76 -1.37 8.08 10.67
N ARG A 77 -1.93 7.46 11.70
CA ARG A 77 -1.61 6.11 12.16
C ARG A 77 -2.89 5.36 12.43
N LEU A 78 -3.08 4.26 11.73
CA LEU A 78 -4.26 3.41 11.76
C LEU A 78 -3.93 2.11 12.45
N THR A 79 -4.83 1.63 13.30
CA THR A 79 -4.75 0.30 13.92
C THR A 79 -5.95 -0.51 13.49
N PHE A 80 -5.72 -1.56 12.71
CA PHE A 80 -6.76 -2.45 12.21
C PHE A 80 -6.58 -3.85 12.75
N LYS A 81 -7.37 -4.21 13.74
CA LYS A 81 -7.31 -5.53 14.37
C LYS A 81 -7.36 -6.65 13.33
N GLU A 82 -6.41 -7.57 13.41
CA GLU A 82 -6.25 -8.72 12.51
C GLU A 82 -5.92 -8.37 11.04
N ALA A 83 -5.62 -7.10 10.71
CA ALA A 83 -5.05 -6.73 9.43
C ALA A 83 -3.52 -6.79 9.49
N TRP A 84 -2.89 -7.16 8.38
CA TRP A 84 -1.47 -7.46 8.34
C TRP A 84 -0.85 -7.04 7.02
N GLU A 85 0.32 -6.41 7.05
CA GLU A 85 1.21 -6.11 5.90
C GLU A 85 0.56 -5.50 4.64
N CYS A 86 1.38 -5.16 3.66
CA CYS A 86 1.04 -4.78 2.28
C CYS A 86 -0.18 -3.85 2.17
N PRO A 87 -0.19 -2.69 2.85
CA PRO A 87 -1.32 -1.78 2.76
C PRO A 87 -1.50 -1.24 1.34
N ASP A 88 -2.75 -1.06 0.94
CA ASP A 88 -3.13 -0.29 -0.22
C ASP A 88 -4.28 0.65 0.15
N LEU A 89 -4.30 1.85 -0.40
CA LEU A 89 -5.37 2.82 -0.19
C LEU A 89 -5.83 3.29 -1.57
N VAL A 90 -7.06 2.98 -1.92
CA VAL A 90 -7.58 3.17 -3.27
C VAL A 90 -8.94 3.87 -3.24
N CYS A 91 -9.10 4.83 -4.14
CA CYS A 91 -10.38 5.48 -4.40
C CYS A 91 -11.17 4.65 -5.41
N LEU A 92 -12.38 4.29 -5.05
CA LEU A 92 -13.36 3.65 -5.92
C LEU A 92 -14.47 4.64 -6.25
N LYS A 93 -15.00 4.55 -7.48
CA LYS A 93 -16.14 5.36 -7.94
C LYS A 93 -17.30 4.46 -8.28
N ASP A 94 -18.47 4.83 -7.79
CA ASP A 94 -19.71 4.18 -8.21
C ASP A 94 -20.15 4.65 -9.63
N GLU A 95 -21.22 4.08 -10.16
CA GLU A 95 -21.78 4.44 -11.47
C GLU A 95 -22.23 5.90 -11.55
N LYS A 96 -22.49 6.56 -10.44
CA LYS A 96 -22.87 7.97 -10.33
C LYS A 96 -21.66 8.89 -10.16
N GLY A 97 -20.47 8.34 -10.02
CA GLY A 97 -19.22 9.08 -9.80
C GLY A 97 -18.95 9.45 -8.35
N ASN A 98 -19.74 8.94 -7.38
CA ASN A 98 -19.43 9.13 -5.97
C ASN A 98 -18.16 8.34 -5.61
N GLU A 99 -17.27 9.00 -4.92
CA GLU A 99 -16.00 8.42 -4.48
C GLU A 99 -16.14 7.81 -3.10
N THR A 100 -15.52 6.66 -2.91
CA THR A 100 -15.37 6.00 -1.61
C THR A 100 -13.96 5.46 -1.54
N TRP A 101 -13.30 5.61 -0.42
CA TRP A 101 -11.96 5.10 -0.22
C TRP A 101 -12.01 3.74 0.46
N MET A 102 -11.08 2.88 0.06
CA MET A 102 -10.93 1.55 0.62
C MET A 102 -9.48 1.36 1.05
N PHE A 103 -9.28 1.10 2.34
CA PHE A 103 -8.00 0.64 2.87
C PHE A 103 -7.95 -0.88 2.84
N TRP A 104 -6.85 -1.44 2.33
CA TRP A 104 -6.68 -2.86 2.09
C TRP A 104 -5.43 -3.38 2.78
N SER A 105 -5.46 -4.63 3.29
CA SER A 105 -4.31 -5.32 3.87
C SER A 105 -3.98 -6.63 3.15
N ALA A 106 -2.79 -7.18 3.41
CA ALA A 106 -2.29 -8.38 2.73
C ALA A 106 -3.22 -9.58 2.85
N ASP A 107 -3.91 -9.73 3.98
CA ASP A 107 -4.85 -10.83 4.25
C ASP A 107 -6.15 -10.74 3.43
N GLY A 108 -6.34 -9.64 2.69
CA GLY A 108 -7.57 -9.35 1.97
C GLY A 108 -8.68 -8.79 2.87
N PHE A 109 -8.33 -8.35 4.07
CA PHE A 109 -9.23 -7.53 4.86
C PHE A 109 -9.20 -6.10 4.35
N TYR A 110 -10.37 -5.48 4.31
CA TYR A 110 -10.50 -4.10 3.88
C TYR A 110 -11.52 -3.34 4.73
N PHE A 111 -11.37 -2.01 4.68
CA PHE A 111 -12.14 -1.05 5.46
C PHE A 111 -12.60 0.06 4.52
N TRP A 112 -13.89 0.37 4.56
CA TRP A 112 -14.43 1.52 3.85
C TRP A 112 -14.23 2.79 4.64
N GLY A 113 -14.07 3.92 3.94
CA GLY A 113 -13.92 5.21 4.60
C GLY A 113 -13.81 6.38 3.63
N GLU A 114 -13.47 7.51 4.22
CA GLU A 114 -13.18 8.77 3.52
C GLU A 114 -11.70 9.11 3.72
N PHE A 115 -11.09 9.73 2.70
CA PHE A 115 -9.70 10.16 2.76
C PHE A 115 -9.56 11.57 2.20
N ASP A 116 -9.01 12.48 2.98
CA ASP A 116 -8.86 13.89 2.64
C ASP A 116 -7.45 14.28 2.12
N GLY A 117 -6.54 13.31 2.04
CA GLY A 117 -5.13 13.52 1.71
C GLY A 117 -4.23 13.62 2.94
N TYR A 118 -4.80 13.51 4.13
CA TYR A 118 -4.09 13.52 5.42
C TYR A 118 -4.52 12.35 6.30
N GLN A 119 -5.81 12.13 6.48
CA GLN A 119 -6.38 11.15 7.40
C GLN A 119 -7.38 10.25 6.70
N PHE A 120 -7.38 8.97 7.09
CA PHE A 120 -8.38 8.00 6.67
C PHE A 120 -9.39 7.79 7.78
N GLN A 121 -10.62 8.23 7.56
CA GLN A 121 -11.72 8.12 8.50
C GLN A 121 -12.59 6.92 8.13
N THR A 122 -12.78 6.01 9.06
CA THR A 122 -13.53 4.76 8.88
C THR A 122 -14.35 4.45 10.13
N ASP A 123 -15.41 3.67 9.97
CA ASP A 123 -16.16 3.09 11.09
C ASP A 123 -15.46 1.88 11.71
N GLY A 124 -14.34 1.44 11.12
CA GLY A 124 -13.56 0.30 11.59
C GLY A 124 -14.20 -1.06 11.31
N VAL A 125 -15.30 -1.09 10.55
CA VAL A 125 -15.94 -2.37 10.17
C VAL A 125 -15.05 -3.11 9.18
N ARG A 126 -14.58 -4.27 9.60
CA ARG A 126 -13.74 -5.15 8.79
C ARG A 126 -14.55 -5.97 7.82
N HIS A 127 -14.17 -5.91 6.54
CA HIS A 127 -14.69 -6.75 5.48
C HIS A 127 -13.62 -7.73 4.99
N ALA A 128 -14.02 -8.81 4.32
CA ALA A 128 -13.12 -9.78 3.72
C ALA A 128 -13.41 -9.95 2.23
N ALA A 129 -12.39 -9.78 1.42
CA ALA A 129 -12.49 -9.94 -0.03
C ALA A 129 -12.24 -11.39 -0.49
N TYR A 130 -11.52 -12.18 0.32
CA TYR A 130 -11.13 -13.53 -0.05
C TYR A 130 -11.95 -14.57 0.74
N ILE A 131 -12.42 -15.59 0.03
CA ILE A 131 -13.14 -16.72 0.62
C ILE A 131 -12.20 -17.65 1.39
N ASN A 132 -10.90 -17.61 1.05
CA ASN A 132 -9.88 -18.48 1.63
C ASN A 132 -8.55 -17.72 1.83
N LYS A 133 -7.57 -18.40 2.43
CA LYS A 133 -6.24 -17.82 2.73
C LYS A 133 -5.20 -18.00 1.60
N ILE A 134 -5.62 -18.36 0.40
CA ILE A 134 -4.70 -18.58 -0.73
C ILE A 134 -4.24 -17.24 -1.30
N ALA A 135 -5.17 -16.32 -1.55
CA ALA A 135 -4.84 -14.99 -2.02
C ALA A 135 -4.23 -14.14 -0.90
N TYR A 136 -3.17 -13.39 -1.21
CA TYR A 136 -2.40 -12.60 -0.25
C TYR A 136 -1.70 -11.43 -0.92
N ALA A 137 -1.41 -10.37 -0.16
CA ALA A 137 -0.55 -9.24 -0.56
C ALA A 137 -0.99 -8.60 -1.89
N ALA A 138 -2.30 -8.45 -2.10
CA ALA A 138 -2.81 -7.79 -3.28
C ALA A 138 -2.37 -6.33 -3.34
N GLN A 139 -2.03 -5.88 -4.54
CA GLN A 139 -1.72 -4.48 -4.81
C GLN A 139 -2.49 -4.02 -6.05
N THR A 140 -2.92 -2.76 -6.05
CA THR A 140 -3.58 -2.15 -7.21
C THR A 140 -2.58 -1.56 -8.18
N TYR A 141 -2.89 -1.66 -9.48
CA TYR A 141 -2.15 -0.97 -10.53
C TYR A 141 -2.55 0.50 -10.62
N SER A 142 -1.59 1.35 -10.94
CA SER A 142 -1.82 2.75 -11.33
C SER A 142 -2.08 2.87 -12.83
N ASN A 143 -2.68 3.99 -13.26
CA ASN A 143 -2.89 4.32 -14.68
C ASN A 143 -3.73 3.32 -15.47
N THR A 144 -4.73 2.74 -14.83
CA THR A 144 -5.63 1.74 -15.42
C THR A 144 -6.90 2.33 -16.07
N GLY A 145 -6.93 3.65 -16.27
CA GLY A 145 -8.09 4.38 -16.77
C GLY A 145 -9.25 4.34 -15.78
N ASN A 146 -10.42 3.92 -16.25
CA ASN A 146 -11.63 3.88 -15.43
C ASN A 146 -11.77 2.61 -14.56
N ARG A 147 -10.73 1.78 -14.49
CA ARG A 147 -10.77 0.52 -13.75
C ARG A 147 -9.81 0.57 -12.57
N VAL A 148 -10.18 -0.07 -11.48
CA VAL A 148 -9.27 -0.46 -10.42
C VAL A 148 -8.96 -1.93 -10.58
N ILE A 149 -7.69 -2.26 -10.79
CA ILE A 149 -7.23 -3.63 -11.01
C ILE A 149 -6.30 -3.99 -9.86
N SER A 150 -6.68 -5.01 -9.12
CA SER A 150 -5.90 -5.56 -8.01
C SER A 150 -5.38 -6.94 -8.35
N VAL A 151 -4.13 -7.22 -8.04
CA VAL A 151 -3.48 -8.51 -8.30
C VAL A 151 -2.93 -9.06 -6.99
N PRO A 152 -3.49 -10.17 -6.48
CA PRO A 152 -2.97 -10.86 -5.32
C PRO A 152 -1.90 -11.90 -5.71
N TRP A 153 -1.01 -12.18 -4.75
CA TRP A 153 -0.21 -13.38 -4.81
C TRP A 153 -1.04 -14.60 -4.38
N LEU A 154 -1.01 -15.68 -5.15
CA LEU A 154 -1.71 -16.94 -4.84
C LEU A 154 -0.75 -17.90 -4.14
N ARG A 155 -0.91 -18.10 -2.84
CA ARG A 155 -0.12 -18.99 -1.99
C ARG A 155 -0.73 -20.38 -1.97
N PHE A 156 -0.48 -21.17 -2.98
CA PHE A 156 -0.94 -22.58 -2.96
C PHE A 156 -0.14 -23.38 -1.93
N PRO A 157 -0.81 -24.27 -1.17
CA PRO A 157 -0.12 -25.19 -0.27
C PRO A 157 0.86 -26.05 -1.04
N ASN A 158 2.09 -26.15 -0.56
CA ASN A 158 3.10 -27.02 -1.16
C ASN A 158 2.69 -28.50 -0.96
N ARG A 159 2.27 -29.17 -2.02
CA ARG A 159 1.95 -30.60 -2.05
C ARG A 159 3.12 -31.43 -2.57
N GLY A 160 4.34 -31.15 -2.13
CA GLY A 160 5.53 -31.90 -2.56
C GLY A 160 6.02 -31.57 -3.97
N ARG A 161 5.54 -30.49 -4.56
CA ARG A 161 6.07 -29.88 -5.79
C ARG A 161 6.63 -28.50 -5.46
N ASN A 162 7.69 -28.11 -6.13
CA ASN A 162 8.40 -26.84 -5.87
C ASN A 162 7.61 -25.60 -6.37
N TYR A 163 6.32 -25.54 -6.10
CA TYR A 163 5.53 -24.33 -6.36
C TYR A 163 5.56 -23.43 -5.14
N THR A 164 6.19 -22.30 -5.26
CA THR A 164 6.26 -21.27 -4.21
C THR A 164 5.13 -20.26 -4.32
N GLY A 165 4.33 -20.29 -5.35
CA GLY A 165 3.19 -19.42 -5.63
C GLY A 165 2.97 -19.26 -7.14
N ALA A 166 1.81 -18.77 -7.50
CA ALA A 166 1.47 -18.30 -8.86
C ALA A 166 0.85 -16.89 -8.75
N MET A 167 1.18 -16.04 -9.69
CA MET A 167 0.55 -14.73 -9.88
C MET A 167 -0.53 -14.81 -10.93
#